data_a026e711b851ef448548967ed318874e
#
_entry.id   a026e711b851ef448548967ed318874e
#
_cell.length_a   1.000
_cell.length_b   1.000
_cell.length_c   1.000
_cell.angle_alpha   90.00
_cell.angle_beta   90.00
_cell.angle_gamma   90.00
#
_symmetry.space_group_name_H-M   'P 1'
#
loop_
_entity.id
_entity.type
_entity.pdbx_description
1 polymer ?
#
loop_
_entity_poly.entity_id
_entity_poly.type
_entity_poly.pdbx_seq_one_letter_code
_entity_poly.pdbx_strand_id
1 'polypeptide(L)'
;WRELLAQRQERINNFTEGLGYTLRAGLHSDQRVPAIKSYDEKRCNQVLDTLSSTIQVPTLRLNTVTHLKPFEREDWPAALAALPESTQLAWRARIDGLQQLPAVDPTFSQWSVFLIERLLARGVPIGAGTDTPIGLGIPGYSLHTELEFLVQGGMTPQQALYAATIT
;
A
#
# COMPACT_ATOMS: atom_id res chain seq x y z
N TRP A 1 8.91 -10.50 17.06
CA TRP A 1 7.62 -9.83 17.09
C TRP A 1 7.33 -9.15 18.44
N ARG A 2 7.40 -9.89 19.56
CA ARG A 2 7.15 -9.30 20.88
C ARG A 2 8.09 -8.14 21.18
N GLU A 3 9.36 -8.27 20.85
CA GLU A 3 10.36 -7.21 20.98
C GLU A 3 10.01 -5.97 20.14
N LEU A 4 9.62 -6.14 18.86
CA LEU A 4 9.18 -5.04 18.01
C LEU A 4 7.95 -4.33 18.55
N LEU A 5 6.99 -5.07 19.15
CA LEU A 5 5.83 -4.48 19.80
C LEU A 5 6.22 -3.68 21.05
N ALA A 6 7.13 -4.20 21.87
CA ALA A 6 7.62 -3.51 23.06
C ALA A 6 8.32 -2.20 22.70
N GLN A 7 9.22 -2.24 21.72
CA GLN A 7 9.89 -1.05 21.17
C GLN A 7 8.89 -0.02 20.62
N ARG A 8 7.86 -0.49 19.92
CA ARG A 8 6.79 0.38 19.39
C ARG A 8 6.03 1.04 20.53
N GLN A 9 5.63 0.30 21.55
CA GLN A 9 4.91 0.83 22.70
C GLN A 9 5.76 1.85 23.48
N GLU A 10 7.04 1.54 23.69
CA GLU A 10 7.98 2.45 24.32
C GLU A 10 8.10 3.77 23.55
N ARG A 11 8.27 3.72 22.22
CA ARG A 11 8.34 4.94 21.37
C ARG A 11 7.05 5.75 21.42
N ILE A 12 5.88 5.09 21.49
CA ILE A 12 4.58 5.77 21.62
C ILE A 12 4.48 6.45 22.99
N ASN A 13 4.87 5.75 24.05
CA ASN A 13 4.78 6.28 25.42
C ASN A 13 5.74 7.48 25.64
N ASN A 14 6.89 7.46 24.99
CA ASN A 14 7.92 8.51 25.10
C ASN A 14 7.72 9.65 24.10
N PHE A 15 6.68 9.59 23.27
CA PHE A 15 6.40 10.63 22.27
C PHE A 15 5.71 11.82 22.93
N THR A 16 6.49 12.86 23.19
CA THR A 16 6.04 14.08 23.91
C THR A 16 5.87 15.29 23.02
N GLU A 17 6.53 15.30 21.85
CA GLU A 17 6.54 16.48 20.97
C GLU A 17 6.41 16.08 19.49
N GLY A 18 5.74 16.94 18.72
CA GLY A 18 5.60 16.79 17.26
C GLY A 18 4.24 16.27 16.82
N LEU A 19 4.12 15.99 15.52
CA LEU A 19 2.91 15.47 14.92
C LEU A 19 2.89 13.93 14.99
N GLY A 20 1.77 13.37 15.41
CA GLY A 20 1.59 11.90 15.49
C GLY A 20 1.92 11.17 14.19
N TYR A 21 1.76 11.84 13.03
CA TYR A 21 2.16 11.29 11.75
C TYR A 21 3.68 11.06 11.64
N THR A 22 4.51 11.93 12.24
CA THR A 22 5.98 11.79 12.24
C THR A 22 6.42 10.55 13.02
N LEU A 23 5.81 10.33 14.20
CA LEU A 23 6.03 9.10 14.96
C LEU A 23 5.65 7.87 14.13
N ARG A 24 4.48 7.88 13.50
CA ARG A 24 4.00 6.78 12.65
C ARG A 24 4.95 6.51 11.49
N ALA A 25 5.39 7.54 10.78
CA ALA A 25 6.32 7.40 9.66
C ALA A 25 7.64 6.76 10.09
N GLY A 26 8.22 7.21 11.20
CA GLY A 26 9.43 6.61 11.78
C GLY A 26 9.25 5.15 12.18
N LEU A 27 8.13 4.83 12.86
CA LEU A 27 7.81 3.44 13.21
C LEU A 27 7.66 2.54 11.98
N HIS A 28 7.05 3.05 10.91
CA HIS A 28 6.91 2.30 9.66
C HIS A 28 8.26 2.09 8.97
N SER A 29 9.09 3.12 8.89
CA SER A 29 10.43 3.02 8.31
C SER A 29 11.26 1.94 9.00
N ASP A 30 11.31 1.96 10.32
CA ASP A 30 12.23 1.14 11.10
C ASP A 30 11.74 -0.29 11.31
N GLN A 31 10.41 -0.50 11.34
CA GLN A 31 9.84 -1.77 11.79
C GLN A 31 9.19 -2.62 10.70
N ARG A 32 8.84 -2.06 9.53
CA ARG A 32 8.18 -2.82 8.46
C ARG A 32 9.00 -4.01 7.98
N VAL A 33 10.23 -3.77 7.56
CA VAL A 33 11.10 -4.83 7.03
C VAL A 33 11.46 -5.88 8.08
N PRO A 34 11.89 -5.50 9.31
CA PRO A 34 12.08 -6.48 10.39
C PRO A 34 10.82 -7.31 10.70
N ALA A 35 9.64 -6.70 10.70
CA ALA A 35 8.37 -7.40 10.93
C ALA A 35 8.09 -8.43 9.82
N ILE A 36 8.30 -8.07 8.56
CA ILE A 36 8.16 -8.96 7.40
C ILE A 36 9.15 -10.13 7.50
N LYS A 37 10.42 -9.86 7.84
CA LYS A 37 11.44 -10.89 8.02
C LYS A 37 11.15 -11.86 9.18
N SER A 38 10.32 -11.45 10.13
CA SER A 38 9.87 -12.29 11.24
C SER A 38 8.54 -13.00 10.96
N TYR A 39 8.15 -13.13 9.70
CA TYR A 39 6.90 -13.77 9.29
C TYR A 39 6.77 -15.18 9.84
N ASP A 40 5.61 -15.46 10.42
CA ASP A 40 5.18 -16.76 10.90
C ASP A 40 3.85 -17.11 10.25
N GLU A 41 3.85 -18.11 9.40
CA GLU A 41 2.67 -18.50 8.63
C GLU A 41 1.50 -18.92 9.52
N LYS A 42 1.77 -19.71 10.56
CA LYS A 42 0.73 -20.18 11.49
C LYS A 42 0.04 -19.01 12.18
N ARG A 43 0.83 -18.05 12.65
CA ARG A 43 0.32 -16.85 13.31
C ARG A 43 -0.43 -15.95 12.31
N CYS A 44 0.09 -15.77 11.12
CA CYS A 44 -0.59 -15.03 10.06
C CYS A 44 -1.96 -15.63 9.77
N ASN A 45 -2.03 -16.94 9.56
CA ASN A 45 -3.29 -17.63 9.33
C ASN A 45 -4.30 -17.43 10.46
N GLN A 46 -3.87 -17.47 11.74
CA GLN A 46 -4.74 -17.17 12.89
C GLN A 46 -5.31 -15.76 12.84
N VAL A 47 -4.50 -14.76 12.43
CA VAL A 47 -4.99 -13.38 12.26
C VAL A 47 -5.98 -13.30 11.11
N LEU A 48 -5.68 -13.92 9.97
CA LEU A 48 -6.56 -13.92 8.79
C LEU A 48 -7.89 -14.61 9.08
N ASP A 49 -7.90 -15.68 9.88
CA ASP A 49 -9.13 -16.35 10.30
C ASP A 49 -10.07 -15.42 11.10
N THR A 50 -9.49 -14.51 11.90
CA THR A 50 -10.29 -13.51 12.63
C THR A 50 -10.86 -12.42 11.71
N LEU A 51 -10.30 -12.26 10.51
CA LEU A 51 -10.71 -11.26 9.52
C LEU A 51 -11.72 -11.80 8.50
N SER A 52 -12.15 -13.06 8.62
CA SER A 52 -13.00 -13.74 7.63
C SER A 52 -14.34 -13.03 7.35
N SER A 53 -14.84 -12.21 8.29
CA SER A 53 -16.06 -11.40 8.15
C SER A 53 -15.80 -9.90 7.94
N THR A 54 -14.53 -9.50 7.77
CA THR A 54 -14.15 -8.08 7.68
C THR A 54 -13.51 -7.81 6.32
N ILE A 55 -14.09 -6.91 5.53
CA ILE A 55 -13.54 -6.52 4.23
C ILE A 55 -12.18 -5.85 4.42
N GLN A 56 -11.18 -6.37 3.74
CA GLN A 56 -9.83 -5.80 3.72
C GLN A 56 -9.64 -4.96 2.46
N VAL A 57 -9.20 -3.71 2.64
CA VAL A 57 -8.90 -2.80 1.52
C VAL A 57 -7.40 -2.52 1.53
N PRO A 58 -6.61 -3.25 0.75
CA PRO A 58 -5.16 -3.28 0.88
C PRO A 58 -4.46 -2.02 0.36
N THR A 59 -5.07 -1.26 -0.55
CA THR A 59 -4.50 -0.05 -1.15
C THR A 59 -3.10 -0.31 -1.73
N LEU A 60 -2.98 -1.35 -2.55
CA LEU A 60 -1.70 -1.84 -3.09
C LEU A 60 -0.99 -0.76 -3.93
N ARG A 61 -1.76 0.00 -4.71
CA ARG A 61 -1.19 1.07 -5.53
C ARG A 61 -0.39 2.09 -4.70
N LEU A 62 -0.81 2.40 -3.47
CA LEU A 62 -0.07 3.30 -2.58
C LEU A 62 1.17 2.62 -1.99
N ASN A 63 1.03 1.38 -1.56
CA ASN A 63 2.12 0.60 -0.96
C ASN A 63 3.24 0.27 -1.94
N THR A 64 2.95 0.31 -3.24
CA THR A 64 3.91 -0.02 -4.31
C THR A 64 4.43 1.19 -5.08
N VAL A 65 3.89 2.39 -4.85
CA VAL A 65 4.17 3.59 -5.65
C VAL A 65 5.66 3.96 -5.78
N THR A 66 6.43 3.75 -4.73
CA THR A 66 7.86 4.08 -4.72
C THR A 66 8.72 3.00 -5.40
N HIS A 67 8.22 1.78 -5.49
CA HIS A 67 8.91 0.66 -6.12
C HIS A 67 8.51 0.50 -7.60
N LEU A 68 7.22 0.50 -7.90
CA LEU A 68 6.69 0.25 -9.25
C LEU A 68 6.45 1.52 -10.06
N LYS A 69 6.62 2.68 -9.44
CA LYS A 69 6.61 3.99 -10.08
C LYS A 69 5.52 4.13 -11.17
N PRO A 70 4.24 4.10 -10.83
CA PRO A 70 3.14 4.14 -11.81
C PRO A 70 3.19 5.38 -12.70
N PHE A 71 3.90 6.43 -12.29
CA PHE A 71 4.14 7.64 -13.07
C PHE A 71 5.12 7.45 -14.25
N GLU A 72 5.80 6.32 -14.35
CA GLU A 72 6.63 5.93 -15.50
C GLU A 72 5.83 5.16 -16.58
N ARG A 73 4.55 4.86 -16.34
CA ARG A 73 3.67 4.20 -17.31
C ARG A 73 3.40 5.12 -18.50
N GLU A 74 3.27 4.55 -19.68
CA GLU A 74 3.04 5.26 -20.94
C GLU A 74 1.74 6.10 -20.92
N ASP A 75 0.70 5.62 -20.27
CA ASP A 75 -0.62 6.26 -20.15
C ASP A 75 -0.73 7.32 -19.04
N TRP A 76 0.26 7.39 -18.13
CA TRP A 76 0.25 8.33 -17.01
C TRP A 76 0.19 9.81 -17.42
N PRO A 77 0.96 10.30 -18.42
CA PRO A 77 0.91 11.72 -18.80
C PRO A 77 -0.49 12.18 -19.22
N ALA A 78 -1.24 11.33 -19.92
CA ALA A 78 -2.60 11.64 -20.33
C ALA A 78 -3.56 11.72 -19.11
N ALA A 79 -3.43 10.81 -18.17
CA ALA A 79 -4.20 10.84 -16.93
C ALA A 79 -3.86 12.07 -16.06
N LEU A 80 -2.58 12.44 -15.98
CA LEU A 80 -2.14 13.64 -15.24
C LEU A 80 -2.70 14.92 -15.88
N ALA A 81 -2.78 14.99 -17.21
CA ALA A 81 -3.29 16.16 -17.94
C ALA A 81 -4.77 16.46 -17.66
N ALA A 82 -5.53 15.48 -17.12
CA ALA A 82 -6.92 15.69 -16.71
C ALA A 82 -7.08 16.40 -15.36
N LEU A 83 -5.98 16.59 -14.61
CA LEU A 83 -6.00 17.27 -13.31
C LEU A 83 -5.83 18.79 -13.47
N PRO A 84 -6.20 19.60 -12.44
CA PRO A 84 -5.91 21.03 -12.43
C PRO A 84 -4.42 21.33 -12.63
N GLU A 85 -4.09 22.37 -13.37
CA GLU A 85 -2.71 22.76 -13.73
C GLU A 85 -1.79 22.90 -12.51
N SER A 86 -2.28 23.51 -11.43
CA SER A 86 -1.52 23.63 -10.18
C SER A 86 -1.11 22.28 -9.60
N THR A 87 -2.00 21.29 -9.69
CA THR A 87 -1.73 19.91 -9.27
C THR A 87 -0.72 19.24 -10.17
N GLN A 88 -0.86 19.43 -11.50
CA GLN A 88 0.10 18.87 -12.46
C GLN A 88 1.52 19.38 -12.19
N LEU A 89 1.69 20.70 -11.99
CA LEU A 89 2.99 21.32 -11.70
C LEU A 89 3.58 20.76 -10.40
N ALA A 90 2.80 20.74 -9.32
CA ALA A 90 3.25 20.22 -8.02
C ALA A 90 3.66 18.72 -8.11
N TRP A 91 2.92 17.93 -8.86
CA TRP A 91 3.23 16.50 -8.99
C TRP A 91 4.42 16.22 -9.90
N ARG A 92 4.63 16.99 -10.98
CA ARG A 92 5.85 16.90 -11.79
C ARG A 92 7.10 17.15 -10.94
N ALA A 93 7.11 18.23 -10.16
CA ALA A 93 8.22 18.55 -9.26
C ALA A 93 8.45 17.42 -8.21
N ARG A 94 7.38 16.80 -7.71
CA ARG A 94 7.49 15.67 -6.80
C ARG A 94 8.06 14.42 -7.47
N ILE A 95 7.64 14.13 -8.71
CA ILE A 95 8.15 13.00 -9.50
C ILE A 95 9.65 13.18 -9.77
N ASP A 96 10.07 14.38 -10.19
CA ASP A 96 11.48 14.70 -10.40
C ASP A 96 12.32 14.41 -9.13
N GLY A 97 11.80 14.78 -7.96
CA GLY A 97 12.43 14.45 -6.69
C GLY A 97 12.49 12.94 -6.41
N LEU A 98 11.43 12.20 -6.71
CA LEU A 98 11.38 10.75 -6.52
C LEU A 98 12.34 9.99 -7.44
N GLN A 99 12.54 10.47 -8.67
CA GLN A 99 13.46 9.87 -9.65
C GLN A 99 14.93 10.01 -9.25
N GLN A 100 15.25 11.02 -8.43
CA GLN A 100 16.61 11.24 -7.92
C GLN A 100 16.94 10.38 -6.69
N LEU A 101 15.95 9.74 -6.09
CA LEU A 101 16.17 8.87 -4.94
C LEU A 101 16.82 7.53 -5.35
N PRO A 102 17.65 6.94 -4.48
CA PRO A 102 18.17 5.60 -4.72
C PRO A 102 17.03 4.58 -4.81
N ALA A 103 17.33 3.42 -5.40
CA ALA A 103 16.36 2.34 -5.48
C ALA A 103 15.81 1.97 -4.09
N VAL A 104 14.49 1.91 -3.98
CA VAL A 104 13.80 1.59 -2.72
C VAL A 104 13.79 0.07 -2.52
N ASP A 105 14.00 -0.38 -1.28
CA ASP A 105 13.87 -1.79 -0.90
C ASP A 105 12.43 -2.28 -1.24
N PRO A 106 12.29 -3.28 -2.13
CA PRO A 106 10.99 -3.74 -2.59
C PRO A 106 10.26 -4.63 -1.58
N THR A 107 10.89 -4.99 -0.46
CA THR A 107 10.37 -5.97 0.52
C THR A 107 8.94 -5.65 0.93
N PHE A 108 8.63 -4.39 1.23
CA PHE A 108 7.28 -4.02 1.68
C PHE A 108 6.24 -4.08 0.55
N SER A 109 6.60 -3.66 -0.67
CA SER A 109 5.66 -3.72 -1.81
C SER A 109 5.39 -5.17 -2.23
N GLN A 110 6.43 -6.00 -2.29
CA GLN A 110 6.29 -7.44 -2.59
C GLN A 110 5.47 -8.15 -1.51
N TRP A 111 5.70 -7.82 -0.24
CA TRP A 111 4.91 -8.32 0.88
C TRP A 111 3.43 -7.94 0.78
N SER A 112 3.14 -6.70 0.37
CA SER A 112 1.77 -6.22 0.23
C SER A 112 1.00 -7.03 -0.83
N VAL A 113 1.63 -7.36 -1.95
CA VAL A 113 1.04 -8.21 -3.00
C VAL A 113 0.91 -9.66 -2.52
N PHE A 114 1.93 -10.22 -1.86
CA PHE A 114 1.90 -11.57 -1.28
C PHE A 114 0.73 -11.75 -0.29
N LEU A 115 0.40 -10.74 0.50
CA LEU A 115 -0.73 -10.81 1.44
C LEU A 115 -2.07 -11.03 0.73
N ILE A 116 -2.24 -10.59 -0.52
CA ILE A 116 -3.48 -10.85 -1.28
C ILE A 116 -3.69 -12.34 -1.48
N GLU A 117 -2.63 -13.06 -1.88
CA GLU A 117 -2.69 -14.52 -2.01
C GLU A 117 -3.10 -15.19 -0.69
N ARG A 118 -2.56 -14.71 0.44
CA ARG A 118 -2.89 -15.25 1.77
C ARG A 118 -4.34 -14.95 2.17
N LEU A 119 -4.84 -13.74 1.90
CA LEU A 119 -6.22 -13.36 2.14
C LEU A 119 -7.18 -14.24 1.31
N LEU A 120 -6.90 -14.43 0.03
CA LEU A 120 -7.69 -15.29 -0.87
C LEU A 120 -7.72 -16.73 -0.40
N ALA A 121 -6.56 -17.30 -0.02
CA ALA A 121 -6.45 -18.67 0.47
C ALA A 121 -7.26 -18.91 1.75
N ARG A 122 -7.56 -17.85 2.52
CA ARG A 122 -8.37 -17.92 3.76
C ARG A 122 -9.81 -17.45 3.57
N GLY A 123 -10.21 -17.11 2.33
CA GLY A 123 -11.56 -16.64 2.04
C GLY A 123 -11.91 -15.29 2.68
N VAL A 124 -10.90 -14.47 3.01
CA VAL A 124 -11.11 -13.12 3.56
C VAL A 124 -11.63 -12.21 2.45
N PRO A 125 -12.73 -11.48 2.66
CA PRO A 125 -13.26 -10.59 1.63
C PRO A 125 -12.30 -9.41 1.38
N ILE A 126 -12.12 -9.07 0.10
CA ILE A 126 -11.21 -8.01 -0.35
C ILE A 126 -12.02 -6.97 -1.12
N GLY A 127 -11.89 -5.71 -0.73
CA GLY A 127 -12.38 -4.54 -1.47
C GLY A 127 -11.25 -3.78 -2.14
N ALA A 128 -11.51 -3.12 -3.27
CA ALA A 128 -10.55 -2.28 -3.95
C ALA A 128 -10.64 -0.83 -3.45
N GLY A 129 -9.50 -0.23 -3.11
CA GLY A 129 -9.41 1.17 -2.67
C GLY A 129 -8.05 1.77 -3.00
N THR A 130 -8.01 3.08 -3.24
CA THR A 130 -6.83 3.74 -3.79
C THR A 130 -6.16 4.74 -2.88
N ASP A 131 -6.85 5.23 -1.86
CA ASP A 131 -6.39 6.32 -1.00
C ASP A 131 -5.92 7.56 -1.81
N THR A 132 -6.64 7.87 -2.90
CA THR A 132 -6.38 9.08 -3.71
C THR A 132 -6.76 10.34 -2.92
N PRO A 133 -5.98 11.45 -3.04
CA PRO A 133 -4.86 11.70 -3.97
C PRO A 133 -3.47 11.36 -3.39
N ILE A 134 -3.39 10.68 -2.25
CA ILE A 134 -2.11 10.36 -1.60
C ILE A 134 -1.23 9.55 -2.57
N GLY A 135 0.09 9.78 -2.50
CA GLY A 135 1.07 9.02 -3.30
C GLY A 135 0.86 9.15 -4.82
N LEU A 136 0.57 10.36 -5.32
CA LEU A 136 0.33 10.62 -6.73
C LEU A 136 -0.87 9.83 -7.30
N GLY A 137 -1.89 9.59 -6.48
CA GLY A 137 -3.10 8.87 -6.90
C GLY A 137 -4.03 9.76 -7.71
N ILE A 138 -4.25 9.44 -8.99
CA ILE A 138 -5.18 10.14 -9.87
C ILE A 138 -6.58 9.52 -9.69
N PRO A 139 -7.62 10.32 -9.33
CA PRO A 139 -8.98 9.83 -9.23
C PRO A 139 -9.43 9.10 -10.51
N GLY A 140 -10.08 7.96 -10.36
CA GLY A 140 -10.46 7.08 -11.48
C GLY A 140 -9.30 6.25 -12.00
N TYR A 141 -8.26 6.88 -12.56
CA TYR A 141 -7.09 6.19 -13.13
C TYR A 141 -6.40 5.23 -12.14
N SER A 142 -6.16 5.68 -10.92
CA SER A 142 -5.44 4.86 -9.92
C SER A 142 -6.22 3.62 -9.46
N LEU A 143 -7.53 3.57 -9.69
CA LEU A 143 -8.32 2.36 -9.43
C LEU A 143 -7.91 1.23 -10.38
N HIS A 144 -7.64 1.53 -11.65
CA HIS A 144 -7.16 0.51 -12.59
C HIS A 144 -5.83 -0.09 -12.13
N THR A 145 -4.91 0.75 -11.63
CA THR A 145 -3.64 0.27 -11.05
C THR A 145 -3.88 -0.64 -9.84
N GLU A 146 -4.83 -0.30 -8.96
CA GLU A 146 -5.17 -1.16 -7.81
C GLU A 146 -5.72 -2.52 -8.27
N LEU A 147 -6.63 -2.54 -9.27
CA LEU A 147 -7.18 -3.77 -9.83
C LEU A 147 -6.09 -4.65 -10.46
N GLU A 148 -5.14 -4.06 -11.17
CA GLU A 148 -4.00 -4.81 -11.72
C GLU A 148 -3.17 -5.48 -10.63
N PHE A 149 -2.92 -4.80 -9.51
CA PHE A 149 -2.20 -5.39 -8.38
C PHE A 149 -3.00 -6.47 -7.66
N LEU A 150 -4.30 -6.33 -7.53
CA LEU A 150 -5.15 -7.40 -7.00
C LEU A 150 -5.08 -8.65 -7.87
N VAL A 151 -5.06 -8.49 -9.21
CA VAL A 151 -4.87 -9.60 -10.14
C VAL A 151 -3.48 -10.22 -10.03
N GLN A 152 -2.42 -9.41 -9.90
CA GLN A 152 -1.06 -9.90 -9.64
C GLN A 152 -0.97 -10.67 -8.32
N GLY A 153 -1.76 -10.29 -7.32
CA GLY A 153 -1.89 -10.98 -6.03
C GLY A 153 -2.73 -12.25 -6.07
N GLY A 154 -3.22 -12.66 -7.26
CA GLY A 154 -3.91 -13.93 -7.47
C GLY A 154 -5.44 -13.85 -7.64
N MET A 155 -6.04 -12.65 -7.64
CA MET A 155 -7.45 -12.51 -8.01
C MET A 155 -7.65 -12.73 -9.52
N THR A 156 -8.79 -13.31 -9.89
CA THR A 156 -9.22 -13.24 -11.30
C THR A 156 -9.62 -11.80 -11.63
N PRO A 157 -9.56 -11.35 -12.90
CA PRO A 157 -10.05 -10.03 -13.30
C PRO A 157 -11.50 -9.76 -12.88
N GLN A 158 -12.36 -10.79 -12.92
CA GLN A 158 -13.74 -10.69 -12.47
C GLN A 158 -13.84 -10.44 -10.95
N GLN A 159 -13.04 -11.12 -10.14
CA GLN A 159 -12.99 -10.91 -8.69
C GLN A 159 -12.48 -9.50 -8.35
N ALA A 160 -11.47 -9.01 -9.07
CA ALA A 160 -10.95 -7.66 -8.87
C ALA A 160 -12.02 -6.59 -9.21
N LEU A 161 -12.77 -6.74 -10.30
CA LEU A 161 -13.89 -5.86 -10.64
C LEU A 161 -15.00 -5.93 -9.58
N TYR A 162 -15.30 -7.13 -9.09
CA TYR A 162 -16.29 -7.31 -8.03
C TYR A 162 -15.87 -6.58 -6.76
N ALA A 163 -14.59 -6.66 -6.37
CA ALA A 163 -14.02 -5.98 -5.22
C ALA A 163 -14.12 -4.43 -5.31
N ALA A 164 -14.23 -3.89 -6.53
CA ALA A 164 -14.39 -2.45 -6.76
C ALA A 164 -15.86 -1.98 -6.83
N THR A 165 -16.83 -2.88 -6.86
CA THR A 165 -18.21 -2.51 -7.20
C THR A 165 -19.27 -3.03 -6.24
N ILE A 166 -19.11 -4.25 -5.70
CA ILE A 166 -20.21 -4.96 -4.99
C ILE A 166 -19.80 -5.41 -3.59
N THR A 167 -18.52 -5.45 -3.28
CA THR A 167 -18.00 -5.93 -1.98
C THR A 167 -18.40 -5.04 -0.81
#